data_c496aaf08379fe2b64acb80e25d6878a
#
_entry.id   c496aaf08379fe2b64acb80e25d6878a
#
_cell.length_a   1.000
_cell.length_b   1.000
_cell.length_c   1.000
_cell.angle_alpha   90.00
_cell.angle_beta   90.00
_cell.angle_gamma   90.00
#
_symmetry.space_group_name_H-M   'P 1'
#
loop_
_entity.id
_entity.type
_entity.pdbx_description
1 polymer ?
#
loop_
_entity_poly.entity_id
_entity_poly.type
_entity_poly.pdbx_seq_one_letter_code
_entity_poly.pdbx_strand_id
1 'polypeptide(L)'
;VIALNSFDKDTILIMGGTDRGHSFEELKDSMKNTKLVITYGETKNRIKEFCDKINVKCIVCDDLVTATELAYNNSKIGDAILLSPACASWDQFPDFETRGKLFKNTILKYKNGLFIEKGKHIYMIGIGGVSMSGIADILINMGYKVSGSDRVNSVITDKLKENGIQVYVPQSKNNITDDIDFLVYTAAIKEDNVEMIEAKKKKIPMMERGEFLGEITKLYSNTIGIAGTHGKTSTTSMVSLIFLEAGRDPTIQVGSILSNINGNYRVGKSDTLII
;
A
#
# COMPACT_ATOMS: atom_id res chain seq x y z
N VAL A 1 -27.19 -1.01 -3.06
CA VAL A 1 -27.58 -0.43 -1.75
C VAL A 1 -26.72 -1.00 -0.64
N ILE A 2 -26.82 -2.31 -0.30
CA ILE A 2 -26.09 -2.93 0.85
C ILE A 2 -24.59 -2.64 0.82
N ALA A 3 -23.92 -2.88 -0.30
CA ALA A 3 -22.49 -2.67 -0.42
C ALA A 3 -22.05 -1.21 -0.21
N LEU A 4 -22.84 -0.24 -0.69
CA LEU A 4 -22.56 1.19 -0.48
C LEU A 4 -22.72 1.60 0.98
N ASN A 5 -23.74 1.06 1.67
CA ASN A 5 -23.99 1.37 3.08
C ASN A 5 -23.01 0.67 4.05
N SER A 6 -22.15 -0.22 3.55
CA SER A 6 -21.12 -0.90 4.36
C SER A 6 -19.84 -0.09 4.54
N PHE A 7 -19.74 1.08 3.91
CA PHE A 7 -18.54 1.93 3.98
C PHE A 7 -18.85 3.30 4.55
N ASP A 8 -18.19 3.65 5.65
CA ASP A 8 -18.22 4.99 6.27
C ASP A 8 -17.09 5.92 5.72
N LYS A 9 -16.50 5.53 4.58
CA LYS A 9 -15.35 6.21 3.96
C LYS A 9 -15.74 6.76 2.59
N ASP A 10 -14.98 7.75 2.12
CA ASP A 10 -15.09 8.23 0.75
C ASP A 10 -14.96 7.06 -0.22
N THR A 11 -15.98 6.88 -1.06
CA THR A 11 -16.07 5.73 -1.97
C THR A 11 -15.98 6.17 -3.42
N ILE A 12 -15.15 5.48 -4.21
CA ILE A 12 -15.17 5.53 -5.66
C ILE A 12 -15.93 4.30 -6.14
N LEU A 13 -17.06 4.53 -6.77
CA LEU A 13 -17.98 3.49 -7.21
C LEU A 13 -17.81 3.20 -8.70
N ILE A 14 -17.56 1.92 -9.05
CA ILE A 14 -17.53 1.44 -10.43
C ILE A 14 -18.87 0.78 -10.72
N MET A 15 -19.58 1.31 -11.73
CA MET A 15 -20.91 0.85 -12.17
C MET A 15 -20.93 0.59 -13.67
N GLY A 16 -21.78 -0.31 -14.09
CA GLY A 16 -22.02 -0.57 -15.51
C GLY A 16 -22.24 -2.03 -15.88
N GLY A 17 -22.60 -2.26 -17.12
CA GLY A 17 -22.92 -3.57 -17.67
C GLY A 17 -24.16 -3.52 -18.56
N THR A 18 -24.77 -4.69 -18.79
CA THR A 18 -25.94 -4.89 -19.64
C THR A 18 -27.17 -4.13 -19.12
N ASP A 19 -27.85 -3.41 -19.99
CA ASP A 19 -29.08 -2.69 -19.68
C ASP A 19 -30.28 -3.65 -19.54
N ARG A 20 -30.89 -3.66 -18.36
CA ARG A 20 -32.13 -4.39 -18.07
C ARG A 20 -33.33 -3.48 -17.83
N GLY A 21 -33.20 -2.20 -18.14
CA GLY A 21 -34.28 -1.22 -17.95
C GLY A 21 -34.54 -0.82 -16.50
N HIS A 22 -33.74 -1.26 -15.54
CA HIS A 22 -33.94 -0.88 -14.13
C HIS A 22 -33.62 0.60 -13.88
N SER A 23 -34.36 1.23 -12.98
CA SER A 23 -34.06 2.57 -12.49
C SER A 23 -32.86 2.56 -11.55
N PHE A 24 -32.05 3.62 -11.56
CA PHE A 24 -30.97 3.85 -10.61
C PHE A 24 -31.38 4.75 -9.46
N GLU A 25 -32.61 5.29 -9.45
CA GLU A 25 -33.11 6.24 -8.45
C GLU A 25 -33.05 5.69 -7.01
N GLU A 26 -33.22 4.36 -6.83
CA GLU A 26 -33.14 3.69 -5.54
C GLU A 26 -31.74 3.75 -4.91
N LEU A 27 -30.70 4.09 -5.68
CA LEU A 27 -29.32 4.20 -5.17
C LEU A 27 -29.04 5.57 -4.54
N LYS A 28 -29.86 6.58 -4.82
CA LYS A 28 -29.62 7.98 -4.45
C LYS A 28 -29.28 8.14 -2.97
N ASP A 29 -30.08 7.57 -2.07
CA ASP A 29 -29.89 7.71 -0.63
C ASP A 29 -28.67 6.96 -0.09
N SER A 30 -28.18 5.94 -0.81
CA SER A 30 -27.00 5.15 -0.46
C SER A 30 -25.69 5.73 -0.99
N MET A 31 -25.75 6.79 -1.80
CA MET A 31 -24.56 7.38 -2.43
C MET A 31 -23.94 8.54 -1.63
N LYS A 32 -24.33 8.73 -0.37
CA LYS A 32 -23.87 9.85 0.49
C LYS A 32 -22.35 9.97 0.61
N ASN A 33 -21.64 8.83 0.66
CA ASN A 33 -20.19 8.78 0.77
C ASN A 33 -19.51 8.54 -0.60
N THR A 34 -20.26 8.59 -1.72
CA THR A 34 -19.71 8.38 -3.05
C THR A 34 -19.19 9.68 -3.62
N LYS A 35 -17.87 9.84 -3.65
CA LYS A 35 -17.22 11.05 -4.19
C LYS A 35 -17.06 11.03 -5.71
N LEU A 36 -17.05 9.84 -6.32
CA LEU A 36 -16.85 9.64 -7.74
C LEU A 36 -17.53 8.35 -8.20
N VAL A 37 -18.25 8.42 -9.31
CA VAL A 37 -18.71 7.24 -10.04
C VAL A 37 -17.88 7.10 -11.31
N ILE A 38 -17.46 5.88 -11.65
CA ILE A 38 -16.87 5.55 -12.93
C ILE A 38 -17.77 4.51 -13.59
N THR A 39 -18.22 4.83 -14.79
CA THR A 39 -19.21 4.00 -15.48
C THR A 39 -18.69 3.49 -16.80
N TYR A 40 -19.04 2.23 -17.13
CA TYR A 40 -18.60 1.53 -18.34
C TYR A 40 -19.76 0.68 -18.92
N GLY A 41 -19.53 0.11 -20.11
CA GLY A 41 -20.45 -0.82 -20.74
C GLY A 41 -21.71 -0.16 -21.32
N GLU A 42 -22.74 -0.96 -21.57
CA GLU A 42 -23.96 -0.55 -22.24
C GLU A 42 -24.72 0.57 -21.49
N THR A 43 -24.77 0.50 -20.16
CA THR A 43 -25.51 1.44 -19.32
C THR A 43 -24.76 2.74 -19.01
N LYS A 44 -23.53 2.93 -19.49
CA LYS A 44 -22.65 4.04 -19.09
C LYS A 44 -23.28 5.42 -19.19
N ASN A 45 -24.00 5.72 -20.26
CA ASN A 45 -24.63 7.02 -20.46
C ASN A 45 -25.84 7.25 -19.52
N ARG A 46 -26.67 6.22 -19.30
CA ARG A 46 -27.80 6.28 -18.37
C ARG A 46 -27.34 6.50 -16.92
N ILE A 47 -26.25 5.85 -16.53
CA ILE A 47 -25.66 6.06 -15.19
C ILE A 47 -25.09 7.48 -15.09
N LYS A 48 -24.44 7.99 -16.14
CA LYS A 48 -23.97 9.38 -16.18
C LYS A 48 -25.10 10.38 -15.99
N GLU A 49 -26.20 10.23 -16.72
CA GLU A 49 -27.39 11.07 -16.59
C GLU A 49 -27.99 11.02 -15.16
N PHE A 50 -28.02 9.83 -14.56
CA PHE A 50 -28.45 9.66 -13.16
C PHE A 50 -27.51 10.40 -12.21
N CYS A 51 -26.20 10.26 -12.34
CA CYS A 51 -25.20 10.96 -11.51
C CYS A 51 -25.33 12.48 -11.63
N ASP A 52 -25.58 13.00 -12.83
CA ASP A 52 -25.77 14.43 -13.06
C ASP A 52 -27.02 14.95 -12.33
N LYS A 53 -28.12 14.20 -12.34
CA LYS A 53 -29.35 14.55 -11.61
C LYS A 53 -29.15 14.64 -10.10
N ILE A 54 -28.30 13.78 -9.53
CA ILE A 54 -28.05 13.76 -8.09
C ILE A 54 -26.79 14.53 -7.69
N ASN A 55 -26.16 15.23 -8.63
CA ASN A 55 -24.95 16.05 -8.46
C ASN A 55 -23.73 15.26 -7.92
N VAL A 56 -23.52 14.03 -8.40
CA VAL A 56 -22.36 13.21 -8.11
C VAL A 56 -21.41 13.21 -9.32
N LYS A 57 -20.12 13.44 -9.10
CA LYS A 57 -19.12 13.43 -10.17
C LYS A 57 -19.08 12.06 -10.85
N CYS A 58 -19.10 12.03 -12.18
CA CYS A 58 -19.09 10.79 -12.95
C CYS A 58 -18.14 10.86 -14.13
N ILE A 59 -17.33 9.81 -14.32
CA ILE A 59 -16.44 9.60 -15.47
C ILE A 59 -16.96 8.42 -16.27
N VAL A 60 -17.03 8.59 -17.60
CA VAL A 60 -17.46 7.55 -18.54
C VAL A 60 -16.23 6.94 -19.21
N CYS A 61 -16.16 5.63 -19.31
CA CYS A 61 -15.12 4.89 -20.04
C CYS A 61 -15.71 3.70 -20.78
N ASP A 62 -14.87 2.92 -21.50
CA ASP A 62 -15.37 1.88 -22.38
C ASP A 62 -15.42 0.50 -21.72
N ASP A 63 -14.50 0.19 -20.80
CA ASP A 63 -14.37 -1.13 -20.23
C ASP A 63 -14.02 -1.11 -18.73
N LEU A 64 -14.11 -2.28 -18.09
CA LEU A 64 -13.85 -2.44 -16.67
C LEU A 64 -12.37 -2.23 -16.30
N VAL A 65 -11.42 -2.55 -17.19
CA VAL A 65 -9.98 -2.34 -16.90
C VAL A 65 -9.72 -0.87 -16.78
N THR A 66 -10.11 -0.09 -17.76
CA THR A 66 -10.02 1.38 -17.78
C THR A 66 -10.77 2.00 -16.59
N ALA A 67 -11.98 1.49 -16.26
CA ALA A 67 -12.73 1.95 -15.10
C ALA A 67 -11.97 1.73 -13.78
N THR A 68 -11.31 0.59 -13.65
CA THR A 68 -10.54 0.23 -12.47
C THR A 68 -9.27 1.08 -12.34
N GLU A 69 -8.59 1.35 -13.46
CA GLU A 69 -7.42 2.24 -13.52
C GLU A 69 -7.77 3.67 -13.14
N LEU A 70 -8.86 4.20 -13.69
CA LEU A 70 -9.35 5.53 -13.35
C LEU A 70 -9.76 5.61 -11.87
N ALA A 71 -10.38 4.56 -11.32
CA ALA A 71 -10.73 4.51 -9.91
C ALA A 71 -9.48 4.57 -9.02
N TYR A 72 -8.47 3.79 -9.34
CA TYR A 72 -7.21 3.80 -8.62
C TYR A 72 -6.53 5.19 -8.67
N ASN A 73 -6.38 5.76 -9.86
CA ASN A 73 -5.71 7.06 -10.07
C ASN A 73 -6.44 8.25 -9.43
N ASN A 74 -7.74 8.13 -9.16
CA ASN A 74 -8.54 9.15 -8.47
C ASN A 74 -8.74 8.85 -6.98
N SER A 75 -8.22 7.72 -6.46
CA SER A 75 -8.30 7.35 -5.05
C SER A 75 -7.19 8.03 -4.24
N LYS A 76 -7.48 8.22 -2.94
CA LYS A 76 -6.52 8.64 -1.93
C LYS A 76 -6.43 7.56 -0.85
N ILE A 77 -5.39 7.63 -0.03
CA ILE A 77 -5.25 6.75 1.14
C ILE A 77 -6.51 6.90 2.02
N GLY A 78 -7.13 5.79 2.36
CA GLY A 78 -8.36 5.76 3.15
C GLY A 78 -9.64 5.65 2.33
N ASP A 79 -9.62 5.90 1.02
CA ASP A 79 -10.78 5.69 0.16
C ASP A 79 -11.08 4.21 -0.08
N ALA A 80 -12.34 3.92 -0.37
CA ALA A 80 -12.76 2.61 -0.85
C ALA A 80 -13.00 2.64 -2.36
N ILE A 81 -12.46 1.66 -3.10
CA ILE A 81 -12.82 1.41 -4.49
C ILE A 81 -13.78 0.23 -4.51
N LEU A 82 -15.02 0.48 -4.91
CA LEU A 82 -16.11 -0.48 -4.87
C LEU A 82 -16.58 -0.84 -6.29
N LEU A 83 -16.42 -2.10 -6.69
CA LEU A 83 -17.12 -2.64 -7.84
C LEU A 83 -18.52 -3.10 -7.41
N SER A 84 -19.52 -2.27 -7.68
CA SER A 84 -20.93 -2.61 -7.47
C SER A 84 -21.73 -2.21 -8.71
N PRO A 85 -21.72 -3.05 -9.74
CA PRO A 85 -22.11 -2.69 -11.09
C PRO A 85 -23.54 -2.23 -11.26
N ALA A 86 -24.47 -2.69 -10.41
CA ALA A 86 -25.93 -2.50 -10.52
C ALA A 86 -26.55 -3.05 -11.82
N CYS A 87 -25.75 -3.68 -12.67
CA CYS A 87 -26.10 -4.22 -14.00
C CYS A 87 -25.57 -5.63 -14.17
N ALA A 88 -26.17 -6.40 -15.07
CA ALA A 88 -25.63 -7.70 -15.45
C ALA A 88 -24.28 -7.56 -16.19
N SER A 89 -23.54 -8.65 -16.31
CA SER A 89 -22.19 -8.62 -16.89
C SER A 89 -22.13 -8.90 -18.40
N TRP A 90 -23.24 -9.30 -19.00
CA TRP A 90 -23.29 -9.98 -20.30
C TRP A 90 -22.93 -9.14 -21.52
N ASP A 91 -22.79 -7.83 -21.38
CA ASP A 91 -22.29 -6.95 -22.43
C ASP A 91 -20.78 -7.12 -22.71
N GLN A 92 -20.00 -7.42 -21.66
CA GLN A 92 -18.54 -7.55 -21.76
C GLN A 92 -17.99 -8.86 -21.18
N PHE A 93 -18.82 -9.63 -20.44
CA PHE A 93 -18.37 -10.84 -19.74
C PHE A 93 -19.39 -11.97 -19.84
N PRO A 94 -18.94 -13.23 -19.92
CA PRO A 94 -19.84 -14.39 -19.92
C PRO A 94 -20.62 -14.54 -18.61
N ASP A 95 -20.02 -14.12 -17.49
CA ASP A 95 -20.59 -14.22 -16.15
C ASP A 95 -20.05 -13.13 -15.20
N PHE A 96 -20.67 -13.01 -14.02
CA PHE A 96 -20.26 -12.04 -12.99
C PHE A 96 -18.96 -12.43 -12.30
N GLU A 97 -18.59 -13.70 -12.25
CA GLU A 97 -17.36 -14.19 -11.66
C GLU A 97 -16.15 -13.75 -12.48
N THR A 98 -16.23 -13.89 -13.80
CA THR A 98 -15.20 -13.42 -14.74
C THR A 98 -14.98 -11.92 -14.62
N ARG A 99 -16.07 -11.14 -14.51
CA ARG A 99 -16.01 -9.70 -14.25
C ARG A 99 -15.31 -9.41 -12.91
N GLY A 100 -15.68 -10.09 -11.85
CA GLY A 100 -15.08 -9.95 -10.52
C GLY A 100 -13.60 -10.33 -10.50
N LYS A 101 -13.21 -11.41 -11.19
CA LYS A 101 -11.80 -11.84 -11.34
C LYS A 101 -10.98 -10.80 -12.10
N LEU A 102 -11.50 -10.23 -13.18
CA LEU A 102 -10.80 -9.19 -13.94
C LEU A 102 -10.56 -7.93 -13.09
N PHE A 103 -11.59 -7.44 -12.39
CA PHE A 103 -11.45 -6.33 -11.45
C PHE A 103 -10.37 -6.60 -10.41
N LYS A 104 -10.42 -7.78 -9.77
CA LYS A 104 -9.46 -8.19 -8.76
C LYS A 104 -8.03 -8.24 -9.30
N ASN A 105 -7.85 -8.83 -10.49
CA ASN A 105 -6.55 -8.92 -11.14
C ASN A 105 -6.01 -7.56 -11.57
N THR A 106 -6.88 -6.64 -12.01
CA THR A 106 -6.50 -5.28 -12.39
C THR A 106 -6.07 -4.48 -11.15
N ILE A 107 -6.83 -4.54 -10.06
CA ILE A 107 -6.44 -3.90 -8.79
C ILE A 107 -5.12 -4.50 -8.24
N LEU A 108 -4.92 -5.81 -8.38
CA LEU A 108 -3.70 -6.48 -7.93
C LEU A 108 -2.45 -6.03 -8.70
N LYS A 109 -2.57 -5.59 -9.97
CA LYS A 109 -1.45 -4.96 -10.71
C LYS A 109 -0.96 -3.68 -10.02
N TYR A 110 -1.86 -2.93 -9.41
CA TYR A 110 -1.53 -1.72 -8.64
C TYR A 110 -1.10 -2.04 -7.20
N LYS A 111 -1.46 -3.24 -6.69
CA LYS A 111 -0.93 -3.75 -5.41
C LYS A 111 0.55 -4.16 -5.47
N ASN A 112 1.13 -4.31 -6.64
CA ASN A 112 2.55 -4.64 -6.81
C ASN A 112 3.49 -3.43 -6.58
N GLY A 113 2.99 -2.34 -5.99
CA GLY A 113 3.74 -1.21 -5.47
C GLY A 113 3.22 -0.82 -4.09
N LEU A 114 4.05 -0.23 -3.25
CA LEU A 114 3.55 0.52 -2.10
C LEU A 114 2.54 1.56 -2.60
N PHE A 115 1.60 1.96 -1.73
CA PHE A 115 0.69 3.10 -1.97
C PHE A 115 1.43 4.43 -2.25
N ILE A 116 2.76 4.42 -2.19
CA ILE A 116 3.68 5.50 -2.55
C ILE A 116 4.27 5.19 -3.92
N GLU A 117 4.23 6.12 -4.85
CA GLU A 117 4.81 5.97 -6.19
C GLU A 117 6.32 5.68 -6.12
N LYS A 118 6.82 4.83 -7.03
CA LYS A 118 8.26 4.57 -7.15
C LYS A 118 9.04 5.86 -7.42
N GLY A 119 10.24 5.96 -6.85
CA GLY A 119 11.09 7.14 -6.96
C GLY A 119 10.80 8.23 -5.93
N LYS A 120 9.70 8.14 -5.19
CA LYS A 120 9.38 9.04 -4.09
C LYS A 120 10.36 8.88 -2.93
N HIS A 121 10.52 9.96 -2.15
CA HIS A 121 11.43 10.03 -1.03
C HIS A 121 10.74 9.63 0.29
N ILE A 122 11.18 8.53 0.86
CA ILE A 122 10.72 8.02 2.15
C ILE A 122 11.76 8.33 3.22
N TYR A 123 11.38 9.09 4.23
CA TYR A 123 12.22 9.42 5.39
C TYR A 123 11.88 8.51 6.57
N MET A 124 12.90 8.02 7.27
CA MET A 124 12.71 7.05 8.34
C MET A 124 13.31 7.54 9.67
N ILE A 125 12.45 7.83 10.67
CA ILE A 125 12.91 8.22 12.02
C ILE A 125 13.21 6.96 12.84
N GLY A 126 14.44 6.83 13.33
CA GLY A 126 14.94 5.63 14.01
C GLY A 126 15.41 4.55 13.03
N ILE A 127 16.00 4.96 11.91
CA ILE A 127 16.42 4.08 10.82
C ILE A 127 17.47 3.04 11.23
N GLY A 128 18.26 3.31 12.29
CA GLY A 128 19.26 2.39 12.84
C GLY A 128 18.67 1.22 13.63
N GLY A 129 17.36 1.17 13.82
CA GLY A 129 16.70 0.00 14.42
C GLY A 129 16.76 -1.22 13.51
N VAL A 130 16.88 -2.43 14.10
CA VAL A 130 17.00 -3.72 13.37
C VAL A 130 15.92 -3.91 12.32
N SER A 131 14.64 -3.65 12.66
CA SER A 131 13.54 -3.77 11.73
C SER A 131 13.48 -2.63 10.71
N MET A 132 13.80 -1.40 11.12
CA MET A 132 13.77 -0.23 10.24
C MET A 132 14.82 -0.32 9.14
N SER A 133 16.03 -0.77 9.49
CA SER A 133 17.12 -0.93 8.52
C SER A 133 16.77 -1.96 7.44
N GLY A 134 16.15 -3.08 7.81
CA GLY A 134 15.67 -4.06 6.83
C GLY A 134 14.60 -3.50 5.89
N ILE A 135 13.68 -2.71 6.43
CA ILE A 135 12.67 -2.00 5.61
C ILE A 135 13.34 -1.01 4.66
N ALA A 136 14.34 -0.25 5.12
CA ALA A 136 15.08 0.70 4.30
C ALA A 136 15.73 0.03 3.08
N ASP A 137 16.37 -1.12 3.27
CA ASP A 137 17.00 -1.86 2.18
C ASP A 137 15.96 -2.47 1.22
N ILE A 138 14.83 -2.97 1.72
CA ILE A 138 13.71 -3.41 0.86
C ILE A 138 13.25 -2.24 -0.03
N LEU A 139 13.05 -1.06 0.55
CA LEU A 139 12.59 0.12 -0.18
C LEU A 139 13.58 0.58 -1.26
N ILE A 140 14.88 0.58 -0.98
CA ILE A 140 15.90 0.91 -1.98
C ILE A 140 15.88 -0.09 -3.14
N ASN A 141 15.79 -1.39 -2.83
CA ASN A 141 15.66 -2.42 -3.87
C ASN A 141 14.40 -2.30 -4.72
N MET A 142 13.34 -1.71 -4.15
CA MET A 142 12.11 -1.39 -4.87
C MET A 142 12.21 -0.09 -5.71
N GLY A 143 13.31 0.67 -5.59
CA GLY A 143 13.56 1.89 -6.35
C GLY A 143 13.02 3.17 -5.70
N TYR A 144 12.81 3.17 -4.36
CA TYR A 144 12.52 4.39 -3.60
C TYR A 144 13.80 5.14 -3.24
N LYS A 145 13.72 6.46 -3.12
CA LYS A 145 14.74 7.25 -2.44
C LYS A 145 14.52 7.11 -0.93
N VAL A 146 15.53 6.69 -0.20
CA VAL A 146 15.44 6.50 1.25
C VAL A 146 16.48 7.34 1.96
N SER A 147 16.07 8.01 3.02
CA SER A 147 16.95 8.62 4.01
C SER A 147 16.34 8.47 5.40
N GLY A 148 17.06 8.82 6.43
CA GLY A 148 16.50 8.76 7.77
C GLY A 148 17.44 9.28 8.83
N SER A 149 17.00 9.19 10.08
CA SER A 149 17.76 9.65 11.22
C SER A 149 17.80 8.61 12.33
N ASP A 150 18.82 8.72 13.17
CA ASP A 150 18.87 8.04 14.46
C ASP A 150 19.45 8.97 15.53
N ARG A 151 19.28 8.59 16.80
CA ARG A 151 19.83 9.36 17.93
C ARG A 151 21.33 9.18 18.07
N VAL A 152 21.85 8.00 17.69
CA VAL A 152 23.24 7.63 17.85
C VAL A 152 23.75 6.89 16.60
N ASN A 153 25.05 7.01 16.33
CA ASN A 153 25.69 6.16 15.33
C ASN A 153 25.80 4.71 15.85
N SER A 154 25.67 3.77 14.95
CA SER A 154 25.79 2.34 15.23
C SER A 154 26.32 1.60 13.99
N VAL A 155 26.73 0.35 14.17
CA VAL A 155 27.13 -0.50 13.05
C VAL A 155 26.06 -0.58 11.97
N ILE A 156 24.77 -0.55 12.38
CA ILE A 156 23.65 -0.56 11.43
C ILE A 156 23.59 0.74 10.63
N THR A 157 23.69 1.90 11.30
CA THR A 157 23.69 3.20 10.59
C THR A 157 24.87 3.34 9.65
N ASP A 158 26.05 2.82 10.01
CA ASP A 158 27.25 2.88 9.17
C ASP A 158 27.07 1.98 7.93
N LYS A 159 26.54 0.76 8.09
CA LYS A 159 26.19 -0.11 6.99
C LYS A 159 25.15 0.51 6.03
N LEU A 160 24.15 1.19 6.57
CA LEU A 160 23.18 1.91 5.74
C LEU A 160 23.83 3.02 4.90
N LYS A 161 24.78 3.77 5.49
CA LYS A 161 25.56 4.79 4.76
C LYS A 161 26.43 4.16 3.67
N GLU A 162 27.08 3.02 3.94
CA GLU A 162 27.85 2.26 2.96
C GLU A 162 26.96 1.80 1.78
N ASN A 163 25.70 1.46 2.04
CA ASN A 163 24.70 1.13 1.03
C ASN A 163 24.13 2.35 0.28
N GLY A 164 24.66 3.57 0.54
CA GLY A 164 24.24 4.79 -0.13
C GLY A 164 23.02 5.49 0.47
N ILE A 165 22.54 5.04 1.64
CA ILE A 165 21.42 5.69 2.35
C ILE A 165 21.96 6.89 3.15
N GLN A 166 21.32 8.04 2.98
CA GLN A 166 21.66 9.21 3.78
C GLN A 166 21.10 9.09 5.19
N VAL A 167 21.97 8.94 6.19
CA VAL A 167 21.60 8.80 7.59
C VAL A 167 22.12 10.00 8.40
N TYR A 168 21.20 10.70 9.02
CA TYR A 168 21.47 11.86 9.89
C TYR A 168 21.57 11.45 11.36
N VAL A 169 22.60 11.92 12.04
CA VAL A 169 22.82 11.75 13.48
C VAL A 169 23.43 13.05 14.01
N PRO A 170 22.83 13.69 15.03
CA PRO A 170 21.58 13.35 15.71
C PRO A 170 20.32 13.74 14.91
N GLN A 171 19.16 13.38 15.46
CA GLN A 171 17.86 13.84 14.98
C GLN A 171 17.76 15.36 15.08
N SER A 172 17.23 16.01 14.04
CA SER A 172 17.07 17.46 13.94
C SER A 172 15.90 17.85 13.03
N LYS A 173 15.19 18.91 13.37
CA LYS A 173 14.14 19.48 12.51
C LYS A 173 14.65 19.82 11.10
N ASN A 174 15.93 20.15 10.95
CA ASN A 174 16.53 20.49 9.66
C ASN A 174 16.70 19.28 8.74
N ASN A 175 16.60 18.06 9.27
CA ASN A 175 16.63 16.83 8.48
C ASN A 175 15.33 16.62 7.69
N ILE A 176 14.23 17.30 8.08
CA ILE A 176 12.95 17.20 7.42
C ILE A 176 12.88 18.24 6.29
N THR A 177 13.31 17.84 5.11
CA THR A 177 13.37 18.66 3.90
C THR A 177 12.04 18.63 3.14
N ASP A 178 11.86 19.53 2.15
CA ASP A 178 10.60 19.65 1.40
C ASP A 178 10.44 18.58 0.31
N ASP A 179 11.50 17.85 -0.01
CA ASP A 179 11.49 16.75 -0.97
C ASP A 179 11.09 15.39 -0.35
N ILE A 180 10.78 15.35 0.94
CA ILE A 180 10.27 14.15 1.61
C ILE A 180 8.79 14.00 1.29
N ASP A 181 8.45 12.90 0.63
CA ASP A 181 7.07 12.58 0.23
C ASP A 181 6.32 11.79 1.31
N PHE A 182 7.03 10.99 2.11
CA PHE A 182 6.44 10.13 3.13
C PHE A 182 7.40 9.89 4.29
N LEU A 183 6.86 9.68 5.51
CA LEU A 183 7.66 9.46 6.69
C LEU A 183 7.24 8.17 7.43
N VAL A 184 8.22 7.34 7.78
CA VAL A 184 8.03 6.14 8.61
C VAL A 184 8.74 6.33 9.94
N TYR A 185 8.10 5.98 11.05
CA TYR A 185 8.68 6.12 12.37
C TYR A 185 8.44 4.89 13.24
N THR A 186 9.31 4.65 14.23
CA THR A 186 9.13 3.56 15.18
C THR A 186 8.23 3.97 16.34
N ALA A 187 7.55 3.01 16.98
CA ALA A 187 6.75 3.25 18.18
C ALA A 187 7.56 3.84 19.36
N ALA A 188 8.90 3.75 19.34
CA ALA A 188 9.78 4.36 20.34
C ALA A 188 9.92 5.88 20.19
N ILE A 189 9.51 6.45 19.05
CA ILE A 189 9.54 7.89 18.80
C ILE A 189 8.32 8.53 19.44
N LYS A 190 8.57 9.44 20.36
CA LYS A 190 7.51 10.17 21.07
C LYS A 190 6.99 11.33 20.20
N GLU A 191 5.80 11.80 20.51
CA GLU A 191 5.17 12.93 19.81
C GLU A 191 5.91 14.25 19.92
N ASP A 192 6.72 14.43 20.96
CA ASP A 192 7.58 15.59 21.21
C ASP A 192 8.91 15.55 20.44
N ASN A 193 9.15 14.53 19.63
CA ASN A 193 10.33 14.44 18.78
C ASN A 193 10.35 15.59 17.76
N VAL A 194 11.49 16.25 17.63
CA VAL A 194 11.65 17.46 16.80
C VAL A 194 11.37 17.22 15.31
N GLU A 195 11.68 16.01 14.82
CA GLU A 195 11.41 15.63 13.42
C GLU A 195 9.92 15.30 13.20
N MET A 196 9.27 14.64 14.17
CA MET A 196 7.82 14.40 14.15
C MET A 196 7.04 15.72 14.12
N ILE A 197 7.43 16.68 14.95
CA ILE A 197 6.80 18.00 15.01
C ILE A 197 6.95 18.72 13.67
N GLU A 198 8.15 18.74 13.08
CA GLU A 198 8.39 19.42 11.82
C GLU A 198 7.67 18.73 10.65
N ALA A 199 7.63 17.39 10.64
CA ALA A 199 6.89 16.64 9.61
C ALA A 199 5.38 16.92 9.67
N LYS A 200 4.78 16.97 10.88
CA LYS A 200 3.36 17.37 11.07
C LYS A 200 3.11 18.78 10.56
N LYS A 201 4.02 19.73 10.86
CA LYS A 201 3.93 21.11 10.39
C LYS A 201 3.97 21.21 8.88
N LYS A 202 4.82 20.44 8.22
CA LYS A 202 4.92 20.35 6.76
C LYS A 202 3.83 19.49 6.12
N LYS A 203 2.93 18.89 6.93
CA LYS A 203 1.85 18.00 6.49
C LYS A 203 2.36 16.79 5.68
N ILE A 204 3.55 16.30 5.98
CA ILE A 204 4.09 15.10 5.35
C ILE A 204 3.27 13.90 5.85
N PRO A 205 2.71 13.07 4.95
CA PRO A 205 2.05 11.84 5.34
C PRO A 205 2.99 10.92 6.11
N MET A 206 2.51 10.30 7.20
CA MET A 206 3.35 9.47 8.05
C MET A 206 2.63 8.24 8.56
N MET A 207 3.41 7.19 8.82
CA MET A 207 2.89 5.90 9.29
C MET A 207 3.85 5.27 10.30
N GLU A 208 3.31 4.56 11.28
CA GLU A 208 4.11 3.78 12.22
C GLU A 208 4.69 2.55 11.51
N ARG A 209 5.90 2.15 11.90
CA ARG A 209 6.67 1.04 11.31
C ARG A 209 5.88 -0.28 11.20
N GLY A 210 5.10 -0.66 12.19
CA GLY A 210 4.33 -1.91 12.18
C GLY A 210 3.23 -1.88 11.13
N GLU A 211 2.53 -0.76 11.01
CA GLU A 211 1.52 -0.53 10.00
C GLU A 211 2.17 -0.49 8.60
N PHE A 212 3.29 0.20 8.45
CA PHE A 212 4.03 0.27 7.20
C PHE A 212 4.58 -1.09 6.75
N LEU A 213 5.08 -1.91 7.69
CA LEU A 213 5.48 -3.28 7.41
C LEU A 213 4.29 -4.11 6.91
N GLY A 214 3.09 -3.90 7.47
CA GLY A 214 1.85 -4.51 6.98
C GLY A 214 1.56 -4.15 5.51
N GLU A 215 1.85 -2.92 5.07
CA GLU A 215 1.74 -2.55 3.66
C GLU A 215 2.79 -3.25 2.80
N ILE A 216 4.03 -3.38 3.29
CA ILE A 216 5.08 -4.13 2.58
C ILE A 216 4.69 -5.60 2.41
N THR A 217 4.10 -6.24 3.43
CA THR A 217 3.70 -7.66 3.31
C THR A 217 2.70 -7.91 2.17
N LYS A 218 1.89 -6.93 1.83
CA LYS A 218 0.91 -7.04 0.72
C LYS A 218 1.56 -7.08 -0.67
N LEU A 219 2.84 -6.72 -0.77
CA LEU A 219 3.60 -6.74 -2.03
C LEU A 219 4.08 -8.15 -2.40
N TYR A 220 4.07 -9.06 -1.46
CA TYR A 220 4.49 -10.45 -1.64
C TYR A 220 3.27 -11.36 -1.71
N SER A 221 3.23 -12.25 -2.69
CA SER A 221 2.10 -13.20 -2.81
C SER A 221 2.13 -14.27 -1.72
N ASN A 222 3.31 -14.52 -1.14
CA ASN A 222 3.52 -15.49 -0.05
C ASN A 222 4.28 -14.83 1.10
N THR A 223 3.57 -14.45 2.16
CA THR A 223 4.18 -13.88 3.37
C THR A 223 4.06 -14.87 4.53
N ILE A 224 5.20 -15.22 5.13
CA ILE A 224 5.30 -16.06 6.31
C ILE A 224 5.67 -15.19 7.50
N GLY A 225 4.67 -14.85 8.31
CA GLY A 225 4.84 -14.06 9.53
C GLY A 225 4.93 -14.95 10.77
N ILE A 226 6.01 -14.84 11.54
CA ILE A 226 6.20 -15.58 12.77
C ILE A 226 5.89 -14.68 13.97
N ALA A 227 4.80 -14.97 14.67
CA ALA A 227 4.36 -14.27 15.87
C ALA A 227 4.47 -15.15 17.10
N GLY A 228 4.56 -14.54 18.29
CA GLY A 228 4.60 -15.24 19.56
C GLY A 228 5.30 -14.44 20.65
N THR A 229 5.12 -14.85 21.89
CA THR A 229 5.80 -14.22 23.05
C THR A 229 7.29 -14.55 23.03
N HIS A 230 7.65 -15.80 22.76
CA HIS A 230 9.03 -16.31 22.71
C HIS A 230 9.29 -17.08 21.41
N GLY A 231 10.56 -17.24 21.05
CA GLY A 231 11.02 -18.08 19.94
C GLY A 231 10.85 -17.48 18.54
N LYS A 232 10.27 -16.30 18.38
CA LYS A 232 10.08 -15.66 17.07
C LYS A 232 11.35 -15.67 16.23
N THR A 233 12.41 -15.06 16.71
CA THR A 233 13.69 -14.93 16.01
C THR A 233 14.25 -16.29 15.59
N SER A 234 14.28 -17.26 16.50
CA SER A 234 14.78 -18.61 16.21
C SER A 234 13.95 -19.33 15.16
N THR A 235 12.62 -19.23 15.26
CA THR A 235 11.72 -19.85 14.28
C THR A 235 11.82 -19.17 12.91
N THR A 236 11.86 -17.84 12.86
CA THR A 236 12.07 -17.09 11.62
C THR A 236 13.39 -17.48 10.97
N SER A 237 14.48 -17.59 11.76
CA SER A 237 15.79 -18.04 11.26
C SER A 237 15.73 -19.45 10.67
N MET A 238 15.12 -20.42 11.38
CA MET A 238 14.99 -21.80 10.89
C MET A 238 14.18 -21.87 9.60
N VAL A 239 13.02 -21.20 9.53
CA VAL A 239 12.19 -21.15 8.32
C VAL A 239 12.97 -20.53 7.17
N SER A 240 13.68 -19.43 7.43
CA SER A 240 14.50 -18.75 6.41
C SER A 240 15.59 -19.67 5.85
N LEU A 241 16.28 -20.42 6.70
CA LEU A 241 17.31 -21.37 6.26
C LEU A 241 16.74 -22.51 5.42
N ILE A 242 15.58 -23.04 5.79
CA ILE A 242 14.89 -24.08 5.00
C ILE A 242 14.57 -23.56 3.59
N PHE A 243 14.07 -22.34 3.48
CA PHE A 243 13.77 -21.74 2.17
C PHE A 243 15.03 -21.45 1.34
N LEU A 244 16.12 -21.00 1.98
CA LEU A 244 17.39 -20.77 1.30
C LEU A 244 18.01 -22.09 0.80
N GLU A 245 18.05 -23.13 1.64
CA GLU A 245 18.55 -24.45 1.27
C GLU A 245 17.71 -25.12 0.17
N ALA A 246 16.41 -24.85 0.15
CA ALA A 246 15.51 -25.29 -0.92
C ALA A 246 15.65 -24.44 -2.22
N GLY A 247 16.57 -23.49 -2.29
CA GLY A 247 16.80 -22.63 -3.46
C GLY A 247 15.66 -21.65 -3.79
N ARG A 248 14.82 -21.30 -2.80
CA ARG A 248 13.61 -20.48 -3.01
C ARG A 248 13.83 -18.97 -3.08
N ASP A 249 15.01 -18.49 -2.73
CA ASP A 249 15.41 -17.06 -2.78
C ASP A 249 14.42 -16.07 -2.14
N PRO A 250 14.00 -16.24 -0.87
CA PRO A 250 13.04 -15.36 -0.22
C PRO A 250 13.65 -14.03 0.20
N THR A 251 12.82 -13.01 0.34
CA THR A 251 13.12 -11.82 1.15
C THR A 251 12.95 -12.20 2.62
N ILE A 252 13.93 -11.87 3.45
CA ILE A 252 13.99 -12.29 4.85
C ILE A 252 14.23 -11.07 5.74
N GLN A 253 13.49 -11.00 6.84
CA GLN A 253 13.75 -10.07 7.93
C GLN A 253 13.68 -10.82 9.26
N VAL A 254 14.80 -10.86 9.98
CA VAL A 254 14.95 -11.55 11.27
C VAL A 254 15.26 -10.55 12.37
N GLY A 255 14.83 -10.83 13.60
CA GLY A 255 15.07 -9.95 14.76
C GLY A 255 16.53 -9.93 15.29
N SER A 256 17.44 -10.73 14.69
CA SER A 256 18.87 -10.78 15.04
C SER A 256 19.73 -11.04 13.81
N ILE A 257 21.05 -10.95 13.98
CA ILE A 257 22.00 -11.31 12.93
C ILE A 257 21.95 -12.82 12.67
N LEU A 258 21.73 -13.18 11.42
CA LEU A 258 21.80 -14.55 10.91
C LEU A 258 23.03 -14.68 10.01
N SER A 259 24.01 -15.51 10.45
CA SER A 259 25.31 -15.64 9.77
C SER A 259 25.21 -16.05 8.30
N ASN A 260 24.23 -16.90 7.97
CA ASN A 260 24.00 -17.38 6.60
C ASN A 260 23.63 -16.27 5.59
N ILE A 261 23.16 -15.12 6.06
CA ILE A 261 22.83 -13.96 5.23
C ILE A 261 23.68 -12.73 5.59
N ASN A 262 24.67 -12.88 6.49
CA ASN A 262 25.54 -11.80 6.99
C ASN A 262 24.79 -10.57 7.51
N GLY A 263 23.63 -10.78 8.14
CA GLY A 263 22.80 -9.68 8.63
C GLY A 263 21.48 -10.13 9.21
N ASN A 264 20.62 -9.18 9.45
CA ASN A 264 19.26 -9.40 9.97
C ASN A 264 18.17 -9.32 8.89
N TYR A 265 18.58 -9.06 7.66
CA TYR A 265 17.69 -8.99 6.49
C TYR A 265 18.44 -9.41 5.22
N ARG A 266 17.65 -9.82 4.22
CA ARG A 266 18.09 -10.14 2.87
C ARG A 266 16.94 -9.86 1.92
N VAL A 267 17.21 -9.19 0.82
CA VAL A 267 16.24 -9.03 -0.27
C VAL A 267 16.44 -10.17 -1.29
N GLY A 268 15.43 -11.01 -1.43
CA GLY A 268 15.39 -12.09 -2.40
C GLY A 268 14.66 -11.68 -3.69
N LYS A 269 14.71 -12.55 -4.70
CA LYS A 269 14.04 -12.33 -6.00
C LYS A 269 12.69 -13.04 -6.10
N SER A 270 12.36 -13.91 -5.16
CA SER A 270 11.06 -14.58 -5.15
C SER A 270 9.98 -13.67 -4.59
N ASP A 271 8.73 -14.08 -4.77
CA ASP A 271 7.54 -13.44 -4.22
C ASP A 271 7.24 -13.82 -2.76
N THR A 272 8.23 -14.40 -2.07
CA THR A 272 8.13 -14.84 -0.68
C THR A 272 8.83 -13.87 0.26
N LEU A 273 8.10 -13.46 1.31
CA LEU A 273 8.63 -12.69 2.44
C LEU A 273 8.53 -13.52 3.73
N ILE A 274 9.61 -13.59 4.50
CA ILE A 274 9.68 -14.27 5.81
C ILE A 274 10.04 -13.23 6.88
N ILE A 275 9.15 -13.02 7.87
CA ILE A 275 9.29 -12.01 8.92
C ILE A 275 8.93 -12.54 10.31
#